data_62dacac6fced5d1fbc2c38853b637d0f
#
_entry.id   62dacac6fced5d1fbc2c38853b637d0f
#
_cell.length_a   1.000
_cell.length_b   1.000
_cell.length_c   1.000
_cell.angle_alpha   90.00
_cell.angle_beta   90.00
_cell.angle_gamma   90.00
#
_symmetry.space_group_name_H-M   'P 1'
#
loop_
_entity.id
_entity.type
_entity.pdbx_description
1 polymer ?
#
loop_
_entity_poly.entity_id
_entity_poly.type
_entity_poly.pdbx_seq_one_letter_code
_entity_poly.pdbx_strand_id
1 'polypeptide(L)'
;LVKFDLINATKEVEQKPVVVRLTYQDLVSNKPIVIEKKTALEWSAATGFLDLSIEKEHKKVMAIAIVNQCLKVMADANGAKDLKAAESAARSALEQIKRLFPTAKPHEIEALVNRINEYVDVFETLKKMKSHN
;
A
#
# COMPACT_ATOMS: atom_id res chain seq x y z
N LEU A 1 -2.10 -2.51 -8.49
CA LEU A 1 -1.89 -3.40 -7.33
C LEU A 1 -3.23 -3.83 -6.75
N VAL A 2 -3.40 -5.12 -6.58
CA VAL A 2 -4.58 -5.70 -5.94
C VAL A 2 -4.15 -6.32 -4.62
N LYS A 3 -4.82 -5.93 -3.53
CA LYS A 3 -4.57 -6.42 -2.18
C LYS A 3 -5.71 -7.33 -1.76
N PHE A 4 -5.36 -8.50 -1.24
CA PHE A 4 -6.31 -9.46 -0.69
C PHE A 4 -6.04 -9.67 0.80
N ASP A 5 -7.10 -9.76 1.58
CA ASP A 5 -7.02 -10.18 2.97
C ASP A 5 -7.29 -11.67 3.09
N LEU A 6 -6.42 -12.38 3.78
CA LEU A 6 -6.59 -13.81 4.05
C LEU A 6 -7.47 -14.00 5.28
N ILE A 7 -8.58 -14.70 5.09
CA ILE A 7 -9.51 -15.04 6.17
C ILE A 7 -9.16 -16.45 6.66
N ASN A 8 -8.97 -16.62 7.96
CA ASN A 8 -8.69 -17.90 8.62
C ASN A 8 -7.41 -18.63 8.16
N ALA A 9 -6.32 -17.89 7.94
CA ALA A 9 -5.01 -18.47 7.67
C ALA A 9 -4.40 -19.07 8.96
N THR A 10 -4.78 -20.30 9.29
CA THR A 10 -4.37 -20.95 10.54
C THR A 10 -3.39 -22.12 10.37
N LYS A 11 -3.06 -22.51 9.14
CA LYS A 11 -2.16 -23.63 8.85
C LYS A 11 -0.96 -23.20 8.02
N GLU A 12 0.23 -23.54 8.52
CA GLU A 12 1.52 -23.20 7.91
C GLU A 12 1.78 -23.76 6.51
N VAL A 13 1.03 -24.74 6.04
CA VAL A 13 1.36 -25.50 4.83
C VAL A 13 0.23 -25.52 3.81
N GLU A 14 -0.80 -24.72 4.00
CA GLU A 14 -1.91 -24.71 3.05
C GLU A 14 -1.59 -23.80 1.86
N GLN A 15 -1.18 -24.41 0.74
CA GLN A 15 -1.03 -23.72 -0.52
C GLN A 15 -2.41 -23.51 -1.14
N LYS A 16 -2.84 -22.23 -1.22
CA LYS A 16 -4.05 -21.87 -1.94
C LYS A 16 -3.68 -21.29 -3.30
N PRO A 17 -4.11 -21.91 -4.41
CA PRO A 17 -3.84 -21.34 -5.72
C PRO A 17 -4.66 -20.07 -5.92
N VAL A 18 -4.00 -19.03 -6.43
CA VAL A 18 -4.65 -17.81 -6.90
C VAL A 18 -4.58 -17.79 -8.41
N VAL A 19 -5.73 -17.60 -9.04
CA VAL A 19 -5.84 -17.49 -10.49
C VAL A 19 -6.17 -16.04 -10.82
N VAL A 20 -5.31 -15.38 -11.59
CA VAL A 20 -5.56 -14.05 -12.11
C VAL A 20 -5.89 -14.19 -13.58
N ARG A 21 -7.07 -13.72 -13.98
CA ARG A 21 -7.53 -13.72 -15.37
C ARG A 21 -7.72 -12.30 -15.85
N LEU A 22 -7.03 -11.95 -16.92
CA LEU A 22 -7.20 -10.68 -17.62
C LEU A 22 -7.93 -10.96 -18.96
N THR A 23 -9.08 -10.35 -19.13
CA THR A 23 -9.85 -10.42 -20.38
C THR A 23 -9.91 -9.03 -20.99
N TYR A 24 -9.50 -8.91 -22.24
CA TYR A 24 -9.56 -7.64 -22.97
C TYR A 24 -9.80 -7.89 -24.46
N GLN A 25 -10.22 -6.85 -25.16
CA GLN A 25 -10.37 -6.90 -26.60
C GLN A 25 -9.15 -6.25 -27.26
N ASP A 26 -8.47 -7.00 -28.12
CA ASP A 26 -7.40 -6.45 -28.91
C ASP A 26 -7.98 -5.59 -30.04
N LEU A 27 -7.66 -4.32 -30.04
CA LEU A 27 -8.18 -3.37 -31.03
C LEU A 27 -7.58 -3.55 -32.43
N VAL A 28 -6.46 -4.23 -32.54
CA VAL A 28 -5.82 -4.51 -33.83
C VAL A 28 -6.43 -5.71 -34.51
N SER A 29 -6.59 -6.82 -33.80
CA SER A 29 -7.18 -8.05 -34.31
C SER A 29 -8.71 -8.12 -34.16
N ASN A 30 -9.29 -7.24 -33.36
CA ASN A 30 -10.69 -7.20 -32.95
C ASN A 30 -11.18 -8.52 -32.33
N LYS A 31 -10.27 -9.23 -31.67
CA LYS A 31 -10.57 -10.50 -30.99
C LYS A 31 -10.47 -10.35 -29.48
N PRO A 32 -11.32 -11.06 -28.73
CA PRO A 32 -11.17 -11.14 -27.29
C PRO A 32 -9.92 -11.95 -26.94
N ILE A 33 -9.10 -11.43 -26.03
CA ILE A 33 -7.91 -12.09 -25.51
C ILE A 33 -8.11 -12.35 -24.02
N VAL A 34 -7.79 -13.57 -23.60
CA VAL A 34 -7.81 -14.00 -22.21
C VAL A 34 -6.40 -14.43 -21.82
N ILE A 35 -5.85 -13.77 -20.82
CA ILE A 35 -4.59 -14.16 -20.21
C ILE A 35 -4.89 -14.65 -18.80
N GLU A 36 -4.42 -15.86 -18.50
CA GLU A 36 -4.61 -16.47 -17.18
C GLU A 36 -3.26 -16.82 -16.58
N LYS A 37 -3.03 -16.41 -15.33
CA LYS A 37 -1.83 -16.74 -14.60
C LYS A 37 -2.21 -17.34 -13.25
N LYS A 38 -1.64 -18.51 -12.96
CA LYS A 38 -1.82 -19.22 -11.69
C LYS A 38 -0.60 -19.03 -10.83
N THR A 39 -0.80 -18.76 -9.55
CA THR A 39 0.28 -18.72 -8.55
C THR A 39 -0.20 -19.39 -7.27
N ALA A 40 0.72 -19.97 -6.52
CA ALA A 40 0.43 -20.51 -5.21
C ALA A 40 0.68 -19.44 -4.15
N LEU A 41 -0.24 -19.37 -3.18
CA LEU A 41 -0.05 -18.56 -1.97
C LEU A 41 0.62 -19.43 -0.92
N GLU A 42 1.79 -19.00 -0.46
CA GLU A 42 2.48 -19.59 0.67
C GLU A 42 2.18 -18.79 1.93
N TRP A 43 1.80 -19.47 3.00
CA TRP A 43 1.60 -18.87 4.29
C TRP A 43 2.70 -19.30 5.25
N SER A 44 3.27 -18.35 6.00
CA SER A 44 4.28 -18.63 7.00
C SER A 44 4.03 -17.81 8.26
N ALA A 45 4.18 -18.46 9.41
CA ALA A 45 4.17 -17.77 10.71
C ALA A 45 5.54 -17.10 11.02
N ALA A 46 6.58 -17.37 10.22
CA ALA A 46 7.88 -16.75 10.41
C ALA A 46 7.85 -15.26 10.11
N THR A 47 8.29 -14.45 11.07
CA THR A 47 8.44 -13.01 10.89
C THR A 47 9.55 -12.71 9.88
N GLY A 48 9.32 -11.78 8.95
CA GLY A 48 10.29 -11.38 7.94
C GLY A 48 10.30 -12.23 6.66
N PHE A 49 9.51 -13.31 6.59
CA PHE A 49 9.42 -14.15 5.39
C PHE A 49 8.99 -13.36 4.15
N LEU A 50 8.01 -12.50 4.30
CA LEU A 50 7.51 -11.66 3.20
C LEU A 50 8.55 -10.65 2.73
N ASP A 51 9.35 -10.12 3.64
CA ASP A 51 10.40 -9.14 3.31
C ASP A 51 11.51 -9.74 2.44
N LEU A 52 11.81 -11.02 2.64
CA LEU A 52 12.80 -11.75 1.84
C LEU A 52 12.27 -12.17 0.47
N SER A 53 10.96 -12.42 0.36
CA SER A 53 10.34 -12.93 -0.87
C SER A 53 9.89 -11.84 -1.85
N ILE A 54 9.75 -10.60 -1.41
CA ILE A 54 9.29 -9.49 -2.24
C ILE A 54 10.46 -8.85 -2.97
N GLU A 55 10.42 -8.87 -4.29
CA GLU A 55 11.41 -8.19 -5.13
C GLU A 55 11.36 -6.68 -4.96
N LYS A 56 12.51 -6.02 -5.12
CA LYS A 56 12.67 -4.56 -4.96
C LYS A 56 11.67 -3.74 -5.78
N GLU A 57 11.43 -4.14 -7.03
CA GLU A 57 10.47 -3.44 -7.89
C GLU A 57 9.03 -3.59 -7.41
N HIS A 58 8.67 -4.76 -6.91
CA HIS A 58 7.35 -4.98 -6.29
C HIS A 58 7.18 -4.15 -5.02
N LYS A 59 8.22 -4.00 -4.21
CA LYS A 59 8.20 -3.10 -3.04
C LYS A 59 7.95 -1.65 -3.43
N LYS A 60 8.54 -1.16 -4.52
CA LYS A 60 8.26 0.19 -5.04
C LYS A 60 6.79 0.35 -5.43
N VAL A 61 6.24 -0.60 -6.17
CA VAL A 61 4.82 -0.57 -6.58
C VAL A 61 3.91 -0.58 -5.35
N MET A 62 4.20 -1.40 -4.36
CA MET A 62 3.45 -1.45 -3.10
C MET A 62 3.53 -0.11 -2.36
N ALA A 63 4.70 0.50 -2.26
CA ALA A 63 4.88 1.80 -1.61
C ALA A 63 4.10 2.91 -2.30
N ILE A 64 4.12 2.94 -3.63
CA ILE A 64 3.33 3.91 -4.42
C ILE A 64 1.83 3.72 -4.17
N ALA A 65 1.36 2.49 -4.14
CA ALA A 65 -0.05 2.19 -3.85
C ALA A 65 -0.45 2.62 -2.42
N ILE A 66 0.42 2.40 -1.44
CA ILE A 66 0.22 2.86 -0.05
C ILE A 66 0.10 4.39 -0.01
N VAL A 67 0.99 5.10 -0.69
CA VAL A 67 0.96 6.57 -0.76
C VAL A 67 -0.32 7.06 -1.42
N ASN A 68 -0.70 6.48 -2.55
CA ASN A 68 -1.92 6.87 -3.27
C ASN A 68 -3.18 6.66 -2.41
N GLN A 69 -3.27 5.54 -1.72
CA GLN A 69 -4.37 5.26 -0.79
C GLN A 69 -4.38 6.24 0.39
N CYS A 70 -3.22 6.56 0.93
CA CYS A 70 -3.06 7.55 1.98
C CYS A 70 -3.56 8.93 1.53
N LEU A 71 -3.13 9.39 0.36
CA LEU A 71 -3.55 10.70 -0.19
C LEU A 71 -5.06 10.74 -0.41
N LYS A 72 -5.66 9.67 -0.87
CA LYS A 72 -7.12 9.57 -1.03
C LYS A 72 -7.84 9.70 0.31
N VAL A 73 -7.42 8.94 1.31
CA VAL A 73 -8.02 9.01 2.66
C VAL A 73 -7.85 10.39 3.27
N MET A 74 -6.68 11.02 3.08
CA MET A 74 -6.43 12.38 3.55
C MET A 74 -7.34 13.41 2.86
N ALA A 75 -7.54 13.27 1.56
CA ALA A 75 -8.44 14.16 0.81
C ALA A 75 -9.89 14.03 1.29
N ASP A 76 -10.37 12.81 1.48
CA ASP A 76 -11.71 12.53 1.99
C ASP A 76 -11.88 13.07 3.43
N ALA A 77 -10.89 12.85 4.28
CA ALA A 77 -10.88 13.37 5.64
C ALA A 77 -10.85 14.90 5.70
N ASN A 78 -10.12 15.55 4.80
CA ASN A 78 -10.11 17.00 4.69
C ASN A 78 -11.50 17.55 4.28
N GLY A 79 -12.17 16.90 3.33
CA GLY A 79 -13.55 17.23 2.97
C GLY A 79 -14.52 17.11 4.15
N ALA A 80 -14.35 16.10 4.98
CA ALA A 80 -15.11 15.89 6.21
C ALA A 80 -14.61 16.70 7.42
N LYS A 81 -13.54 17.48 7.27
CA LYS A 81 -12.86 18.23 8.34
C LYS A 81 -12.36 17.34 9.50
N ASP A 82 -12.08 16.10 9.21
CA ASP A 82 -11.56 15.12 10.17
C ASP A 82 -10.04 15.05 10.14
N LEU A 83 -9.41 15.99 10.83
CA LEU A 83 -7.96 16.11 10.92
C LEU A 83 -7.29 14.87 11.54
N LYS A 84 -7.97 14.25 12.47
CA LYS A 84 -7.46 13.05 13.17
C LYS A 84 -7.37 11.85 12.24
N ALA A 85 -8.37 11.65 11.40
CA ALA A 85 -8.36 10.59 10.40
C ALA A 85 -7.27 10.81 9.36
N ALA A 86 -7.08 12.05 8.89
CA ALA A 86 -6.01 12.40 7.97
C ALA A 86 -4.62 12.13 8.54
N GLU A 87 -4.37 12.53 9.77
CA GLU A 87 -3.10 12.28 10.45
C GLU A 87 -2.84 10.78 10.66
N SER A 88 -3.85 10.04 11.08
CA SER A 88 -3.76 8.60 11.27
C SER A 88 -3.41 7.88 9.96
N ALA A 89 -4.02 8.27 8.86
CA ALA A 89 -3.71 7.72 7.53
C ALA A 89 -2.25 8.00 7.14
N ALA A 90 -1.77 9.22 7.36
CA ALA A 90 -0.39 9.60 7.06
C ALA A 90 0.62 8.79 7.87
N ARG A 91 0.41 8.67 9.18
CA ARG A 91 1.30 7.91 10.06
C ARG A 91 1.31 6.42 9.74
N SER A 92 0.15 5.85 9.44
CA SER A 92 0.02 4.45 9.03
C SER A 92 0.79 4.17 7.72
N ALA A 93 0.67 5.06 6.74
CA ALA A 93 1.40 4.93 5.47
C ALA A 93 2.92 4.99 5.68
N LEU A 94 3.41 5.91 6.48
CA LEU A 94 4.84 6.03 6.81
C LEU A 94 5.38 4.77 7.47
N GLU A 95 4.62 4.19 8.40
CA GLU A 95 5.01 2.95 9.07
C GLU A 95 5.05 1.75 8.11
N GLN A 96 4.06 1.61 7.24
CA GLN A 96 4.04 0.55 6.23
C GLN A 96 5.22 0.67 5.26
N ILE A 97 5.56 1.87 4.81
CA ILE A 97 6.70 2.11 3.92
C ILE A 97 8.02 1.79 4.64
N LYS A 98 8.13 2.14 5.90
CA LYS A 98 9.29 1.80 6.72
C LYS A 98 9.49 0.28 6.84
N ARG A 99 8.42 -0.49 6.94
CA ARG A 99 8.49 -1.96 6.96
C ARG A 99 8.95 -2.53 5.62
N LEU A 100 8.54 -1.94 4.51
CA LEU A 100 8.98 -2.36 3.17
C LEU A 100 10.45 -2.05 2.92
N PHE A 101 10.95 -0.93 3.44
CA PHE A 101 12.31 -0.45 3.25
C PHE A 101 12.96 -0.14 4.60
N PRO A 102 13.37 -1.17 5.36
CA PRO A 102 13.90 -0.96 6.72
C PRO A 102 15.28 -0.29 6.76
N THR A 103 16.07 -0.38 5.69
CA THR A 103 17.43 0.14 5.65
C THR A 103 17.60 1.33 4.71
N ALA A 104 17.26 1.17 3.44
CA ALA A 104 17.40 2.20 2.43
C ALA A 104 16.19 2.26 1.54
N LYS A 105 15.73 3.48 1.24
CA LYS A 105 14.60 3.73 0.33
C LYS A 105 15.12 4.13 -1.05
N PRO A 106 14.47 3.69 -2.13
CA PRO A 106 14.67 4.29 -3.46
C PRO A 106 14.40 5.79 -3.41
N HIS A 107 15.09 6.56 -4.26
CA HIS A 107 14.99 8.02 -4.27
C HIS A 107 13.55 8.51 -4.49
N GLU A 108 12.82 7.86 -5.38
CA GLU A 108 11.42 8.20 -5.67
C GLU A 108 10.51 7.99 -4.44
N ILE A 109 10.76 6.93 -3.68
CA ILE A 109 9.99 6.62 -2.46
C ILE A 109 10.35 7.59 -1.34
N GLU A 110 11.62 7.97 -1.22
CA GLU A 110 12.07 8.97 -0.26
C GLU A 110 11.38 10.32 -0.48
N ALA A 111 11.26 10.76 -1.73
CA ALA A 111 10.54 11.98 -2.07
C ALA A 111 9.06 11.94 -1.65
N LEU A 112 8.39 10.80 -1.86
CA LEU A 112 7.02 10.60 -1.43
C LEU A 112 6.86 10.60 0.10
N VAL A 113 7.78 9.95 0.80
CA VAL A 113 7.83 9.95 2.28
C VAL A 113 8.01 11.35 2.83
N ASN A 114 8.90 12.13 2.25
CA ASN A 114 9.12 13.52 2.65
C ASN A 114 7.86 14.38 2.49
N ARG A 115 7.12 14.18 1.40
CA ARG A 115 5.85 14.86 1.18
C ARG A 115 4.80 14.50 2.24
N ILE A 116 4.69 13.22 2.61
CA ILE A 116 3.78 12.79 3.68
C ILE A 116 4.19 13.41 5.03
N ASN A 117 5.49 13.47 5.33
CA ASN A 117 6.00 14.11 6.54
C ASN A 117 5.66 15.59 6.59
N GLU A 118 5.73 16.30 5.48
CA GLU A 118 5.29 17.71 5.41
C GLU A 118 3.81 17.87 5.78
N TYR A 119 2.95 16.97 5.31
CA TYR A 119 1.53 16.97 5.69
C TYR A 119 1.33 16.69 7.19
N VAL A 120 2.09 15.77 7.76
CA VAL A 120 2.04 15.49 9.22
C VAL A 120 2.40 16.75 10.01
N ASP A 121 3.44 17.47 9.61
CA ASP A 121 3.85 18.71 10.26
C ASP A 121 2.75 19.78 10.19
N VAL A 122 2.06 19.88 9.06
CA VAL A 122 0.89 20.78 8.90
C VAL A 122 -0.23 20.37 9.87
N PHE A 123 -0.54 19.09 9.99
CA PHE A 123 -1.57 18.62 10.91
C PHE A 123 -1.23 18.90 12.36
N GLU A 124 0.01 18.75 12.77
CA GLU A 124 0.47 19.08 14.12
C GLU A 124 0.35 20.57 14.40
N THR A 125 0.70 21.40 13.43
CA THR A 125 0.55 22.86 13.54
C THR A 125 -0.93 23.23 13.70
N LEU A 126 -1.82 22.69 12.88
CA LEU A 126 -3.26 22.95 12.97
C LEU A 126 -3.87 22.50 14.30
N LYS A 127 -3.40 21.39 14.86
CA LYS A 127 -3.80 20.96 16.19
C LYS A 127 -3.41 21.95 17.27
N LYS A 128 -2.18 22.45 17.22
CA LYS A 128 -1.69 23.47 18.17
C LYS A 128 -2.53 24.75 18.08
N MET A 129 -2.89 25.18 16.88
CA MET A 129 -3.75 26.35 16.68
C MET A 129 -5.15 26.16 17.25
N LYS A 130 -5.74 24.96 17.12
CA LYS A 130 -7.05 24.64 17.71
C LYS A 130 -7.03 24.58 19.23
N SER A 131 -5.93 24.16 19.83
CA SER A 131 -5.82 24.06 21.30
C SER A 131 -5.66 25.43 21.99
N HIS A 132 -5.33 26.50 21.25
CA HIS A 132 -5.18 27.88 21.77
C HIS A 132 -6.42 28.75 21.58
N ASN A 133 -7.44 28.22 20.96
CA ASN A 133 -8.75 28.85 20.85
C ASN A 133 -9.70 28.23 21.86
#